data_25afcfd3747b453d53a77a8bddd31ddd
#
_entry.id   25afcfd3747b453d53a77a8bddd31ddd
#
_cell.length_a   1.000
_cell.length_b   1.000
_cell.length_c   1.000
_cell.angle_alpha   90.00
_cell.angle_beta   90.00
_cell.angle_gamma   90.00
#
_symmetry.space_group_name_H-M   'P 1'
#
loop_
_entity.id
_entity.type
_entity.pdbx_description
1 polymer ?
#
loop_
_entity_poly.entity_id
_entity_poly.type
_entity_poly.pdbx_seq_one_letter_code
_entity_poly.pdbx_strand_id
1 'polypeptide(L)'
;MLFKEIIGQQSVKERLIRSVKEGRISHAQLFLGPQGSGSLAMAVAYAQYISCKNKGETESCGECASCVKYNKLVHPDLHFVYPVALSKDVRTSSDVVAEWRNAFLNNPYITLFNWFEQLNAENKQAIIGVEESGDILRKLSLTTYEAEYKIMVIWQAEKMNQAAANKLLKIMEEPPDKTLFLLICENEEQLLRTIVSRT
;
A
#
# COMPACT_ATOMS: atom_id res chain seq x y z
N MET A 1 -8.91 9.20 2.96
CA MET A 1 -8.17 9.05 4.25
C MET A 1 -7.26 10.25 4.42
N LEU A 2 -7.47 11.04 5.48
CA LEU A 2 -6.69 12.23 5.80
C LEU A 2 -5.75 11.93 6.98
N PHE A 3 -4.61 12.61 7.07
CA PHE A 3 -3.70 12.45 8.22
C PHE A 3 -4.39 12.74 9.57
N LYS A 4 -5.31 13.71 9.62
CA LYS A 4 -6.07 14.04 10.84
C LYS A 4 -7.00 12.91 11.31
N GLU A 5 -7.38 11.99 10.44
CA GLU A 5 -8.23 10.83 10.77
C GLU A 5 -7.43 9.70 11.43
N ILE A 6 -6.10 9.78 11.40
CA ILE A 6 -5.21 8.77 11.99
C ILE A 6 -4.87 9.17 13.41
N ILE A 7 -5.10 8.25 14.35
CA ILE A 7 -4.85 8.48 15.77
C ILE A 7 -3.33 8.50 16.05
N GLY A 8 -2.87 9.55 16.72
CA GLY A 8 -1.46 9.68 17.11
C GLY A 8 -0.48 9.81 15.93
N GLN A 9 0.72 9.25 16.09
CA GLN A 9 1.81 9.17 15.08
C GLN A 9 2.25 10.53 14.53
N GLN A 10 2.20 11.60 15.34
CA GLN A 10 2.43 12.97 14.88
C GLN A 10 3.82 13.16 14.23
N SER A 11 4.87 12.61 14.82
CA SER A 11 6.23 12.70 14.28
C SER A 11 6.39 12.04 12.91
N VAL A 12 5.67 10.93 12.69
CA VAL A 12 5.65 10.22 11.40
C VAL A 12 4.94 11.06 10.35
N LYS A 13 3.76 11.62 10.68
CA LYS A 13 3.01 12.53 9.79
C LYS A 13 3.87 13.70 9.35
N GLU A 14 4.52 14.39 10.29
CA GLU A 14 5.38 15.53 10.02
C GLU A 14 6.56 15.17 9.10
N ARG A 15 7.19 14.00 9.33
CA ARG A 15 8.28 13.52 8.49
C ARG A 15 7.81 13.23 7.06
N LEU A 16 6.65 12.59 6.89
CA LEU A 16 6.07 12.28 5.58
C LEU A 16 5.66 13.56 4.84
N ILE A 17 5.03 14.51 5.52
CA ILE A 17 4.66 15.81 4.95
C ILE A 17 5.91 16.58 4.50
N ARG A 18 6.95 16.59 5.33
CA ARG A 18 8.23 17.23 5.02
C ARG A 18 8.87 16.62 3.78
N SER A 19 8.89 15.30 3.65
CA SER A 19 9.45 14.63 2.47
C SER A 19 8.79 15.06 1.17
N VAL A 20 7.46 15.26 1.19
CA VAL A 20 6.71 15.77 0.03
C VAL A 20 7.05 17.24 -0.27
N LYS A 21 7.09 18.08 0.76
CA LYS A 21 7.41 19.52 0.61
C LYS A 21 8.82 19.76 0.07
N GLU A 22 9.77 18.92 0.47
CA GLU A 22 11.17 19.01 0.03
C GLU A 22 11.42 18.29 -1.31
N GLY A 23 10.41 17.65 -1.89
CA GLY A 23 10.56 16.85 -3.11
C GLY A 23 11.45 15.61 -2.92
N ARG A 24 11.59 15.13 -1.69
CA ARG A 24 12.45 13.99 -1.31
C ARG A 24 11.62 12.74 -1.02
N ILE A 25 10.86 12.31 -2.02
CA ILE A 25 10.04 11.11 -1.91
C ILE A 25 10.90 9.92 -2.36
N SER A 26 11.31 9.06 -1.42
CA SER A 26 12.00 7.81 -1.77
C SER A 26 11.08 6.91 -2.57
N HIS A 27 11.60 6.26 -3.61
CA HIS A 27 10.82 5.36 -4.48
C HIS A 27 10.32 4.09 -3.76
N ALA A 28 10.95 3.71 -2.64
CA ALA A 28 10.50 2.64 -1.78
C ALA A 28 10.59 3.07 -0.32
N GLN A 29 9.55 2.79 0.46
CA GLN A 29 9.47 3.16 1.87
C GLN A 29 8.82 2.03 2.67
N LEU A 30 9.39 1.71 3.83
CA LEU A 30 8.87 0.72 4.77
C LEU A 30 8.14 1.40 5.91
N PHE A 31 6.88 1.05 6.08
CA PHE A 31 6.02 1.41 7.22
C PHE A 31 6.02 0.22 8.18
N LEU A 32 6.90 0.27 9.15
CA LEU A 32 7.05 -0.77 10.18
C LEU A 32 6.26 -0.38 11.43
N GLY A 33 5.44 -1.29 11.92
CA GLY A 33 4.70 -1.08 13.16
C GLY A 33 3.84 -2.29 13.52
N PRO A 34 3.57 -2.48 14.83
CA PRO A 34 2.73 -3.59 15.27
C PRO A 34 1.31 -3.48 14.75
N GLN A 35 0.61 -4.59 14.82
CA GLN A 35 -0.80 -4.67 14.45
C GLN A 35 -1.63 -3.55 15.12
N GLY A 36 -2.50 -2.91 14.36
CA GLY A 36 -3.33 -1.81 14.87
C GLY A 36 -2.63 -0.46 15.01
N SER A 37 -1.33 -0.35 14.69
CA SER A 37 -0.58 0.93 14.73
C SER A 37 -1.05 1.98 13.72
N GLY A 38 -1.89 1.60 12.76
CA GLY A 38 -2.37 2.49 11.70
C GLY A 38 -1.37 2.66 10.53
N SER A 39 -0.36 1.80 10.41
CA SER A 39 0.65 1.89 9.34
C SER A 39 0.03 1.85 7.93
N LEU A 40 -0.99 1.00 7.70
CA LEU A 40 -1.72 0.96 6.44
C LEU A 40 -2.51 2.26 6.18
N ALA A 41 -3.24 2.75 7.19
CA ALA A 41 -3.98 4.01 7.11
C ALA A 41 -3.02 5.18 6.81
N MET A 42 -1.84 5.20 7.45
CA MET A 42 -0.78 6.19 7.25
C MET A 42 -0.25 6.16 5.81
N ALA A 43 0.03 4.99 5.27
CA ALA A 43 0.49 4.84 3.89
C ALA A 43 -0.56 5.34 2.87
N VAL A 44 -1.85 5.06 3.10
CA VAL A 44 -2.94 5.54 2.25
C VAL A 44 -3.12 7.06 2.35
N ALA A 45 -3.04 7.63 3.56
CA ALA A 45 -3.11 9.09 3.75
C ALA A 45 -1.92 9.80 3.10
N TYR A 46 -0.73 9.22 3.21
CA TYR A 46 0.48 9.72 2.55
C TYR A 46 0.36 9.68 1.02
N ALA A 47 -0.11 8.57 0.47
CA ALA A 47 -0.38 8.42 -0.96
C ALA A 47 -1.40 9.46 -1.46
N GLN A 48 -2.48 9.70 -0.69
CA GLN A 48 -3.46 10.74 -0.99
C GLN A 48 -2.85 12.13 -0.94
N TYR A 49 -1.99 12.42 0.05
CA TYR A 49 -1.31 13.72 0.17
C TYR A 49 -0.38 13.97 -1.02
N ILE A 50 0.41 12.98 -1.45
CA ILE A 50 1.26 13.07 -2.64
C ILE A 50 0.42 13.41 -3.87
N SER A 51 -0.70 12.71 -4.09
CA SER A 51 -1.54 12.81 -5.29
C SER A 51 -2.55 13.96 -5.25
N CYS A 52 -2.71 14.64 -4.12
CA CYS A 52 -3.65 15.75 -3.99
C CYS A 52 -3.24 16.93 -4.87
N LYS A 53 -4.18 17.42 -5.68
CA LYS A 53 -3.93 18.58 -6.58
C LYS A 53 -3.93 19.93 -5.82
N ASN A 54 -4.67 20.01 -4.71
CA ASN A 54 -4.83 21.22 -3.90
C ASN A 54 -4.42 20.95 -2.45
N LYS A 55 -3.20 20.36 -2.26
CA LYS A 55 -2.73 20.02 -0.92
C LYS A 55 -2.42 21.30 -0.11
N GLY A 56 -2.86 21.28 1.15
CA GLY A 56 -2.49 22.31 2.14
C GLY A 56 -1.11 22.06 2.74
N GLU A 57 -0.77 22.85 3.74
CA GLU A 57 0.53 22.78 4.43
C GLU A 57 0.77 21.41 5.11
N THR A 58 -0.27 20.82 5.67
CA THR A 58 -0.15 19.60 6.50
C THR A 58 -1.17 18.52 6.13
N GLU A 59 -2.03 18.78 5.13
CA GLU A 59 -3.14 17.88 4.83
C GLU A 59 -3.52 17.93 3.34
N SER A 60 -4.03 16.82 2.81
CA SER A 60 -4.69 16.82 1.51
C SER A 60 -6.05 17.53 1.62
N CYS A 61 -6.52 18.16 0.53
CA CYS A 61 -7.75 18.95 0.58
C CYS A 61 -9.01 18.10 0.84
N GLY A 62 -8.99 16.80 0.56
CA GLY A 62 -10.11 15.87 0.77
C GLY A 62 -11.22 15.94 -0.30
N GLU A 63 -11.26 16.96 -1.14
CA GLU A 63 -12.38 17.27 -2.05
C GLU A 63 -12.04 17.33 -3.54
N CYS A 64 -10.77 17.50 -3.92
CA CYS A 64 -10.42 17.46 -5.35
C CYS A 64 -10.69 16.08 -5.96
N ALA A 65 -10.77 16.00 -7.28
CA ALA A 65 -11.10 14.76 -7.99
C ALA A 65 -10.22 13.58 -7.59
N SER A 66 -8.91 13.81 -7.39
CA SER A 66 -7.98 12.80 -6.88
C SER A 66 -8.36 12.35 -5.46
N CYS A 67 -8.56 13.29 -4.52
CA CYS A 67 -8.94 12.96 -3.15
C CYS A 67 -10.26 12.18 -3.06
N VAL A 68 -11.27 12.56 -3.86
CA VAL A 68 -12.56 11.84 -3.92
C VAL A 68 -12.37 10.37 -4.34
N LYS A 69 -11.48 10.12 -5.31
CA LYS A 69 -11.13 8.75 -5.73
C LYS A 69 -10.34 7.99 -4.67
N TYR A 70 -9.41 8.66 -3.97
CA TYR A 70 -8.68 8.09 -2.83
C TYR A 70 -9.62 7.71 -1.68
N ASN A 71 -10.60 8.56 -1.36
CA ASN A 71 -11.58 8.28 -0.31
C ASN A 71 -12.44 7.03 -0.60
N LYS A 72 -12.52 6.62 -1.87
CA LYS A 72 -13.20 5.40 -2.31
C LYS A 72 -12.25 4.27 -2.67
N LEU A 73 -10.93 4.46 -2.55
CA LEU A 73 -9.87 3.54 -3.00
C LEU A 73 -10.01 3.11 -4.47
N VAL A 74 -10.42 4.04 -5.34
CA VAL A 74 -10.60 3.80 -6.77
C VAL A 74 -9.74 4.72 -7.64
N HIS A 75 -8.70 5.32 -7.07
CA HIS A 75 -7.77 6.14 -7.84
C HIS A 75 -7.01 5.25 -8.83
N PRO A 76 -6.93 5.60 -10.14
CA PRO A 76 -6.34 4.74 -11.16
C PRO A 76 -4.84 4.48 -10.97
N ASP A 77 -4.12 5.42 -10.33
CA ASP A 77 -2.70 5.31 -10.06
C ASP A 77 -2.39 4.82 -8.63
N LEU A 78 -3.41 4.37 -7.87
CA LEU A 78 -3.27 3.74 -6.56
C LEU A 78 -3.57 2.25 -6.69
N HIS A 79 -2.58 1.43 -6.39
CA HIS A 79 -2.69 -0.02 -6.44
C HIS A 79 -2.40 -0.64 -5.09
N PHE A 80 -3.09 -1.72 -4.79
CA PHE A 80 -2.90 -2.48 -3.57
C PHE A 80 -2.42 -3.89 -3.88
N VAL A 81 -1.59 -4.40 -2.98
CA VAL A 81 -1.19 -5.80 -2.87
C VAL A 81 -1.34 -6.19 -1.40
N TYR A 82 -1.98 -7.30 -1.15
CA TYR A 82 -2.24 -7.83 0.18
C TYR A 82 -2.37 -9.35 0.15
N PRO A 83 -2.20 -10.02 1.30
CA PRO A 83 -2.31 -11.47 1.36
C PRO A 83 -3.72 -11.94 1.03
N VAL A 84 -3.80 -13.05 0.31
CA VAL A 84 -5.06 -13.72 -0.01
C VAL A 84 -5.01 -15.18 0.37
N ALA A 85 -6.18 -15.80 0.50
CA ALA A 85 -6.33 -17.24 0.64
C ALA A 85 -6.41 -17.87 -0.76
N LEU A 86 -5.27 -18.37 -1.25
CA LEU A 86 -5.20 -18.91 -2.61
C LEU A 86 -6.22 -20.03 -2.85
N SER A 87 -6.87 -19.98 -4.00
CA SER A 87 -7.87 -20.96 -4.46
C SER A 87 -7.84 -21.06 -5.98
N LYS A 88 -8.80 -21.77 -6.58
CA LYS A 88 -8.96 -21.80 -8.04
C LYS A 88 -9.36 -20.45 -8.59
N ASP A 89 -10.17 -19.70 -7.84
CA ASP A 89 -10.78 -18.44 -8.27
C ASP A 89 -10.04 -17.19 -7.73
N VAL A 90 -9.21 -17.36 -6.69
CA VAL A 90 -8.44 -16.26 -6.07
C VAL A 90 -6.95 -16.59 -6.15
N ARG A 91 -6.22 -15.85 -6.97
CA ARG A 91 -4.79 -16.02 -7.19
C ARG A 91 -3.97 -14.78 -6.84
N THR A 92 -4.59 -13.62 -6.95
CA THR A 92 -3.98 -12.32 -6.69
C THR A 92 -4.91 -11.46 -5.84
N SER A 93 -4.37 -10.39 -5.28
CA SER A 93 -5.12 -9.36 -4.57
C SER A 93 -6.20 -8.69 -5.45
N SER A 94 -5.98 -8.65 -6.76
CA SER A 94 -6.95 -8.08 -7.71
C SER A 94 -8.27 -8.85 -7.79
N ASP A 95 -8.25 -10.15 -7.49
CA ASP A 95 -9.44 -11.01 -7.59
C ASP A 95 -10.47 -10.74 -6.48
N VAL A 96 -10.06 -10.08 -5.39
CA VAL A 96 -10.90 -9.75 -4.23
C VAL A 96 -10.84 -8.26 -3.88
N VAL A 97 -10.67 -7.41 -4.89
CA VAL A 97 -10.49 -5.96 -4.68
C VAL A 97 -11.75 -5.26 -4.14
N ALA A 98 -12.94 -5.78 -4.41
CA ALA A 98 -14.18 -5.24 -3.88
C ALA A 98 -14.30 -5.46 -2.37
N GLU A 99 -13.99 -6.67 -1.93
CA GLU A 99 -13.95 -7.07 -0.52
C GLU A 99 -12.89 -6.25 0.23
N TRP A 100 -11.71 -6.09 -0.36
CA TRP A 100 -10.64 -5.27 0.22
C TRP A 100 -11.06 -3.82 0.44
N ARG A 101 -11.63 -3.18 -0.58
CA ARG A 101 -12.13 -1.80 -0.45
C ARG A 101 -13.14 -1.67 0.67
N ASN A 102 -14.09 -2.60 0.73
CA ASN A 102 -15.10 -2.62 1.77
C ASN A 102 -14.48 -2.81 3.15
N ALA A 103 -13.56 -3.75 3.31
CA ALA A 103 -12.85 -4.02 4.55
C ALA A 103 -12.11 -2.79 5.07
N PHE A 104 -11.27 -2.17 4.22
CA PHE A 104 -10.49 -1.01 4.60
C PHE A 104 -11.36 0.22 4.89
N LEU A 105 -12.40 0.48 4.09
CA LEU A 105 -13.27 1.63 4.29
C LEU A 105 -14.09 1.53 5.58
N ASN A 106 -14.45 0.31 5.98
CA ASN A 106 -15.12 0.07 7.26
C ASN A 106 -14.16 0.17 8.45
N ASN A 107 -12.91 -0.29 8.29
CA ASN A 107 -11.90 -0.26 9.34
C ASN A 107 -10.49 -0.03 8.77
N PRO A 108 -9.98 1.21 8.73
CA PRO A 108 -8.62 1.50 8.26
C PRO A 108 -7.49 0.90 9.12
N TYR A 109 -7.82 0.42 10.33
CA TYR A 109 -6.93 -0.30 11.23
C TYR A 109 -7.09 -1.82 11.13
N ILE A 110 -7.54 -2.29 9.95
CA ILE A 110 -7.79 -3.71 9.69
C ILE A 110 -6.59 -4.57 10.06
N THR A 111 -6.87 -5.70 10.68
CA THR A 111 -5.88 -6.73 11.02
C THR A 111 -5.94 -7.86 10.00
N LEU A 112 -4.88 -8.67 9.93
CA LEU A 112 -4.88 -9.85 9.06
C LEU A 112 -6.02 -10.81 9.41
N PHE A 113 -6.34 -10.95 10.71
CA PHE A 113 -7.46 -11.75 11.18
C PHE A 113 -8.80 -11.23 10.63
N ASN A 114 -9.09 -9.94 10.80
CA ASN A 114 -10.33 -9.34 10.30
C ASN A 114 -10.46 -9.44 8.78
N TRP A 115 -9.35 -9.32 8.05
CA TRP A 115 -9.33 -9.48 6.61
C TRP A 115 -9.70 -10.90 6.18
N PHE A 116 -9.12 -11.91 6.84
CA PHE A 116 -9.41 -13.31 6.53
C PHE A 116 -10.78 -13.76 7.01
N GLU A 117 -11.29 -13.21 8.12
CA GLU A 117 -12.68 -13.36 8.56
C GLU A 117 -13.66 -12.85 7.49
N GLN A 118 -13.42 -11.68 6.90
CA GLN A 118 -14.26 -11.14 5.84
C GLN A 118 -14.24 -11.99 4.56
N LEU A 119 -13.15 -12.70 4.30
CA LEU A 119 -13.04 -13.65 3.19
C LEU A 119 -13.62 -15.05 3.52
N ASN A 120 -14.12 -15.28 4.72
CA ASN A 120 -14.49 -16.62 5.25
C ASN A 120 -13.34 -17.62 5.07
N ALA A 121 -12.13 -17.20 5.40
CA ALA A 121 -10.88 -17.92 5.13
C ALA A 121 -9.94 -18.00 6.34
N GLU A 122 -10.46 -17.91 7.57
CA GLU A 122 -9.69 -17.81 8.82
C GLU A 122 -8.71 -18.97 9.02
N ASN A 123 -9.08 -20.14 8.51
CA ASN A 123 -8.28 -21.37 8.62
C ASN A 123 -7.33 -21.58 7.42
N LYS A 124 -7.22 -20.60 6.50
CA LYS A 124 -6.35 -20.68 5.34
C LYS A 124 -5.07 -19.89 5.56
N GLN A 125 -4.03 -20.25 4.83
CA GLN A 125 -2.77 -19.54 4.87
C GLN A 125 -2.88 -18.20 4.14
N ALA A 126 -2.49 -17.13 4.83
CA ALA A 126 -2.34 -15.79 4.27
C ALA A 126 -1.04 -15.71 3.46
N ILE A 127 -1.13 -15.46 2.15
CA ILE A 127 0.04 -15.43 1.28
C ILE A 127 -0.07 -14.38 0.17
N ILE A 128 1.04 -13.74 -0.14
CA ILE A 128 1.25 -12.99 -1.37
C ILE A 128 2.05 -13.92 -2.29
N GLY A 129 1.38 -14.49 -3.29
CA GLY A 129 1.93 -15.52 -4.17
C GLY A 129 2.76 -14.96 -5.32
N VAL A 130 3.43 -15.84 -6.05
CA VAL A 130 4.30 -15.44 -7.17
C VAL A 130 3.51 -14.83 -8.35
N GLU A 131 2.25 -15.17 -8.51
CA GLU A 131 1.36 -14.63 -9.56
C GLU A 131 1.08 -13.14 -9.34
N GLU A 132 1.06 -12.68 -8.08
CA GLU A 132 0.95 -11.27 -7.71
C GLU A 132 2.04 -10.41 -8.37
N SER A 133 3.26 -10.95 -8.50
CA SER A 133 4.37 -10.23 -9.15
C SER A 133 4.10 -9.94 -10.63
N GLY A 134 3.39 -10.83 -11.32
CA GLY A 134 2.95 -10.61 -12.70
C GLY A 134 1.89 -9.51 -12.78
N ASP A 135 0.96 -9.48 -11.83
CA ASP A 135 -0.07 -8.45 -11.72
C ASP A 135 0.54 -7.07 -11.38
N ILE A 136 1.51 -7.03 -10.47
CA ILE A 136 2.30 -5.83 -10.16
C ILE A 136 2.98 -5.29 -11.42
N LEU A 137 3.72 -6.12 -12.15
CA LEU A 137 4.39 -5.72 -13.38
C LEU A 137 3.41 -5.17 -14.42
N ARG A 138 2.27 -5.82 -14.62
CA ARG A 138 1.22 -5.37 -15.52
C ARG A 138 0.68 -4.00 -15.12
N LYS A 139 0.39 -3.78 -13.84
CA LYS A 139 -0.07 -2.49 -13.31
C LYS A 139 0.98 -1.40 -13.49
N LEU A 140 2.24 -1.72 -13.24
CA LEU A 140 3.34 -0.75 -13.33
C LEU A 140 3.78 -0.45 -14.77
N SER A 141 3.55 -1.35 -15.73
CA SER A 141 3.87 -1.10 -17.15
C SER A 141 2.98 -0.05 -17.81
N LEU A 142 1.82 0.24 -17.23
CA LEU A 142 0.95 1.30 -17.73
C LEU A 142 1.53 2.66 -17.34
N THR A 143 1.31 3.70 -18.16
CA THR A 143 1.62 5.08 -17.77
C THR A 143 0.70 5.55 -16.65
N THR A 144 1.12 6.55 -15.87
CA THR A 144 0.24 7.22 -14.91
C THR A 144 -0.96 7.83 -15.64
N TYR A 145 -2.15 7.71 -15.05
CA TYR A 145 -3.37 8.22 -15.66
C TYR A 145 -3.62 9.70 -15.33
N GLU A 146 -3.51 10.08 -14.05
CA GLU A 146 -3.81 11.44 -13.62
C GLU A 146 -2.88 11.97 -12.51
N ALA A 147 -2.22 11.08 -11.76
CA ALA A 147 -1.26 11.48 -10.72
C ALA A 147 0.15 11.62 -11.27
N GLU A 148 1.04 12.29 -10.53
CA GLU A 148 2.45 12.35 -10.84
C GLU A 148 3.13 11.01 -10.58
N TYR A 149 2.71 10.29 -9.53
CA TYR A 149 3.27 9.01 -9.13
C TYR A 149 2.24 7.90 -9.27
N LYS A 150 2.71 6.73 -9.70
CA LYS A 150 2.01 5.48 -9.54
C LYS A 150 2.40 4.89 -8.18
N ILE A 151 1.43 4.66 -7.31
CA ILE A 151 1.66 4.23 -5.95
C ILE A 151 1.20 2.80 -5.74
N MET A 152 2.14 1.95 -5.33
CA MET A 152 1.90 0.55 -4.99
C MET A 152 1.99 0.38 -3.47
N VAL A 153 0.86 0.14 -2.82
CA VAL A 153 0.76 -0.14 -1.39
C VAL A 153 0.77 -1.65 -1.19
N ILE A 154 1.78 -2.17 -0.51
CA ILE A 154 1.93 -3.61 -0.25
C ILE A 154 1.73 -3.84 1.25
N TRP A 155 0.55 -4.33 1.63
CA TRP A 155 0.22 -4.59 3.01
C TRP A 155 0.61 -6.01 3.42
N GLN A 156 1.15 -6.17 4.64
CA GLN A 156 1.69 -7.44 5.16
C GLN A 156 2.78 -8.00 4.24
N ALA A 157 3.74 -7.14 3.89
CA ALA A 157 4.79 -7.47 2.93
C ALA A 157 5.60 -8.73 3.31
N GLU A 158 5.70 -9.04 4.61
CA GLU A 158 6.30 -10.27 5.14
C GLU A 158 5.54 -11.56 4.80
N LYS A 159 4.31 -11.45 4.27
CA LYS A 159 3.54 -12.61 3.78
C LYS A 159 3.85 -12.97 2.33
N MET A 160 4.78 -12.26 1.68
CA MET A 160 5.28 -12.66 0.37
C MET A 160 6.04 -13.99 0.46
N ASN A 161 5.72 -14.91 -0.44
CA ASN A 161 6.59 -16.07 -0.60
C ASN A 161 7.93 -15.65 -1.25
N GLN A 162 8.96 -16.49 -1.10
CA GLN A 162 10.31 -16.21 -1.57
C GLN A 162 10.37 -15.80 -3.05
N ALA A 163 9.58 -16.45 -3.90
CA ALA A 163 9.56 -16.19 -5.33
C ALA A 163 8.93 -14.81 -5.65
N ALA A 164 7.84 -14.44 -4.96
CA ALA A 164 7.21 -13.13 -5.09
C ALA A 164 8.16 -12.02 -4.61
N ALA A 165 8.78 -12.21 -3.45
CA ALA A 165 9.70 -11.25 -2.87
C ALA A 165 10.92 -11.00 -3.77
N ASN A 166 11.52 -12.05 -4.36
CA ASN A 166 12.64 -11.92 -5.28
C ASN A 166 12.25 -11.20 -6.60
N LYS A 167 11.03 -11.39 -7.08
CA LYS A 167 10.55 -10.66 -8.26
C LYS A 167 10.29 -9.19 -7.94
N LEU A 168 9.66 -8.91 -6.78
CA LEU A 168 9.44 -7.53 -6.33
C LEU A 168 10.78 -6.80 -6.15
N LEU A 169 11.77 -7.46 -5.58
CA LEU A 169 13.11 -6.91 -5.41
C LEU A 169 13.69 -6.38 -6.73
N LYS A 170 13.61 -7.17 -7.80
CA LYS A 170 14.07 -6.75 -9.12
C LYS A 170 13.34 -5.52 -9.66
N ILE A 171 12.02 -5.44 -9.41
CA ILE A 171 11.22 -4.28 -9.81
C ILE A 171 11.60 -3.03 -8.99
N MET A 172 11.94 -3.21 -7.71
CA MET A 172 12.35 -2.12 -6.82
C MET A 172 13.79 -1.65 -7.10
N GLU A 173 14.65 -2.50 -7.68
CA GLU A 173 16.01 -2.13 -8.10
C GLU A 173 15.98 -1.18 -9.31
N GLU A 174 15.10 -1.47 -10.27
CA GLU A 174 14.93 -0.69 -11.50
C GLU A 174 13.43 -0.35 -11.66
N PRO A 175 12.89 0.52 -10.81
CA PRO A 175 11.48 0.86 -10.86
C PRO A 175 11.15 1.64 -12.13
N PRO A 176 9.97 1.44 -12.71
CA PRO A 176 9.47 2.35 -13.74
C PRO A 176 9.41 3.79 -13.21
N ASP A 177 9.61 4.76 -14.10
CA ASP A 177 9.57 6.18 -13.75
C ASP A 177 8.33 6.54 -12.93
N LYS A 178 8.54 7.43 -11.93
CA LYS A 178 7.45 7.92 -11.07
C LYS A 178 6.66 6.81 -10.36
N THR A 179 7.33 5.71 -10.02
CA THR A 179 6.74 4.63 -9.21
C THR A 179 7.17 4.78 -7.74
N LEU A 180 6.21 4.63 -6.84
CA LEU A 180 6.42 4.65 -5.40
C LEU A 180 5.88 3.37 -4.76
N PHE A 181 6.73 2.65 -4.03
CA PHE A 181 6.38 1.49 -3.24
C PHE A 181 6.24 1.86 -1.77
N LEU A 182 5.09 1.58 -1.18
CA LEU A 182 4.82 1.72 0.24
C LEU A 182 4.59 0.32 0.80
N LEU A 183 5.61 -0.23 1.46
CA LEU A 183 5.56 -1.55 2.08
C LEU A 183 5.11 -1.41 3.53
N ILE A 184 4.10 -2.15 3.94
CA ILE A 184 3.62 -2.20 5.31
C ILE A 184 3.95 -3.56 5.88
N CYS A 185 4.66 -3.58 7.01
CA CYS A 185 5.18 -4.76 7.65
C CYS A 185 4.98 -4.68 9.17
N GLU A 186 4.61 -5.78 9.80
CA GLU A 186 4.48 -5.88 11.26
C GLU A 186 5.76 -6.44 11.89
N ASN A 187 6.48 -7.30 11.16
CA ASN A 187 7.70 -7.94 11.63
C ASN A 187 8.79 -7.92 10.55
N GLU A 188 9.75 -7.01 10.72
CA GLU A 188 10.89 -6.85 9.82
C GLU A 188 11.75 -8.10 9.66
N GLU A 189 11.86 -8.93 10.73
CA GLU A 189 12.65 -10.16 10.70
C GLU A 189 12.11 -11.20 9.71
N GLN A 190 10.82 -11.13 9.39
CA GLN A 190 10.18 -11.99 8.40
C GLN A 190 10.30 -11.46 6.97
N LEU A 191 10.75 -10.21 6.79
CA LEU A 191 10.98 -9.63 5.49
C LEU A 191 12.39 -9.97 4.99
N LEU A 192 12.56 -10.12 3.68
CA LEU A 192 13.89 -10.32 3.12
C LEU A 192 14.79 -9.10 3.42
N ARG A 193 15.96 -9.32 3.97
CA ARG A 193 16.94 -8.27 4.27
C ARG A 193 17.29 -7.41 3.06
N THR A 194 17.26 -8.00 1.87
CA THR A 194 17.47 -7.31 0.60
C THR A 194 16.35 -6.35 0.24
N ILE A 195 15.10 -6.57 0.68
CA ILE A 195 14.01 -5.61 0.56
C ILE A 195 14.21 -4.47 1.56
N VAL A 196 14.49 -4.80 2.84
CA VAL A 196 14.72 -3.81 3.90
C VAL A 196 15.83 -2.83 3.53
N SER A 197 16.92 -3.32 2.93
CA SER A 197 18.06 -2.47 2.55
C SER A 197 17.79 -1.47 1.41
N ARG A 198 16.61 -1.56 0.77
CA ARG A 198 16.18 -0.69 -0.35
C ARG A 198 15.01 0.22 -0.01
N THR A 199 14.55 0.21 1.23
CA THR A 199 13.39 0.98 1.71
C THR A 199 13.75 2.11 2.67
#